data_f5c86bf7014009dc4073d875f2202260
#
_entry.id   f5c86bf7014009dc4073d875f2202260
#
_cell.length_a   1.000
_cell.length_b   1.000
_cell.length_c   1.000
_cell.angle_alpha   90.00
_cell.angle_beta   90.00
_cell.angle_gamma   90.00
#
_symmetry.space_group_name_H-M   'P 1'
#
loop_
_entity.id
_entity.type
_entity.pdbx_description
1 polymer ?
#
loop_
_entity_poly.entity_id
_entity_poly.type
_entity_poly.pdbx_seq_one_letter_code
_entity_poly.pdbx_strand_id
1 'polypeptide(L)'
;MRFAWLASVLLVVGGILDAATPPRSKKQFINPNGVPKPTGYTQVVTSGPGQMIFLSGQGGAAPDGTMPEDFATQARNTFENIGRCLAVANARFEDIVKINYYVTDMAYTAELRRIRAQYLNQAAPPASTLVQTALGQGLRLEVEVIAIVPE
;
A
#
# COMPACT_ATOMS: atom_id res chain seq x y z
N MET A 1 52.47 17.88 55.86
CA MET A 1 51.17 17.17 55.63
C MET A 1 50.68 17.48 54.25
N ARG A 2 50.71 16.51 53.33
CA ARG A 2 50.26 16.68 51.95
C ARG A 2 49.00 15.86 51.83
N PHE A 3 47.88 16.53 51.63
CA PHE A 3 46.59 15.88 51.30
C PHE A 3 46.51 15.61 49.82
N ALA A 4 46.47 14.34 49.43
CA ALA A 4 46.18 13.91 48.03
C ALA A 4 44.66 13.79 47.84
N TRP A 5 44.10 14.56 46.90
CA TRP A 5 42.73 14.41 46.47
C TRP A 5 42.69 13.38 45.36
N LEU A 6 42.03 12.25 45.64
CA LEU A 6 41.67 11.25 44.63
C LEU A 6 40.39 11.69 43.97
N ALA A 7 40.48 12.11 42.71
CA ALA A 7 39.30 12.37 41.85
C ALA A 7 38.80 11.04 41.27
N SER A 8 37.66 10.57 41.74
CA SER A 8 36.97 9.42 41.14
C SER A 8 36.25 9.86 39.89
N VAL A 9 36.72 9.39 38.74
CA VAL A 9 36.02 9.57 37.45
C VAL A 9 34.92 8.52 37.36
N LEU A 10 33.68 8.96 37.45
CA LEU A 10 32.49 8.11 37.21
C LEU A 10 32.27 7.97 35.70
N LEU A 11 32.60 6.82 35.15
CA LEU A 11 32.34 6.50 33.76
C LEU A 11 30.85 6.13 33.62
N VAL A 12 30.01 7.07 33.14
CA VAL A 12 28.63 6.78 32.79
C VAL A 12 28.64 6.09 31.44
N VAL A 13 28.53 4.77 31.43
CA VAL A 13 28.26 4.00 30.21
C VAL A 13 26.77 4.21 29.84
N GLY A 14 26.52 5.19 28.97
CA GLY A 14 25.22 5.38 28.38
C GLY A 14 24.87 4.19 27.48
N GLY A 15 24.09 3.25 28.00
CA GLY A 15 23.49 2.21 27.18
C GLY A 15 22.54 2.90 26.17
N ILE A 16 22.82 2.77 24.87
CA ILE A 16 21.90 3.10 23.82
C ILE A 16 20.77 2.07 23.94
N LEU A 17 19.64 2.48 24.51
CA LEU A 17 18.39 1.71 24.42
C LEU A 17 18.03 1.65 22.92
N ASP A 18 18.32 0.51 22.32
CA ASP A 18 17.81 0.16 21.01
C ASP A 18 16.27 0.18 21.14
N ALA A 19 15.66 1.25 20.64
CA ALA A 19 14.22 1.37 20.62
C ALA A 19 13.70 0.30 19.64
N ALA A 20 13.35 -0.86 20.17
CA ALA A 20 12.73 -1.93 19.43
C ALA A 20 11.56 -1.36 18.64
N THR A 21 11.66 -1.41 17.31
CA THR A 21 10.56 -1.03 16.42
C THR A 21 9.31 -1.77 16.89
N PRO A 22 8.22 -1.06 17.26
CA PRO A 22 7.02 -1.72 17.75
C PRO A 22 6.55 -2.76 16.72
N PRO A 23 6.03 -3.91 17.18
CA PRO A 23 5.58 -4.94 16.27
C PRO A 23 4.51 -4.35 15.35
N ARG A 24 4.73 -4.45 14.04
CA ARG A 24 3.76 -3.98 13.03
C ARG A 24 2.39 -4.53 13.38
N SER A 25 1.42 -3.65 13.56
CA SER A 25 0.05 -4.05 13.89
C SER A 25 -0.44 -5.05 12.84
N LYS A 26 -0.84 -6.24 13.29
CA LYS A 26 -1.23 -7.32 12.38
C LYS A 26 -2.52 -6.94 11.69
N LYS A 27 -2.46 -6.76 10.38
CA LYS A 27 -3.66 -6.75 9.53
C LYS A 27 -4.33 -8.12 9.63
N GLN A 28 -5.67 -8.12 9.67
CA GLN A 28 -6.46 -9.33 9.57
C GLN A 28 -7.22 -9.31 8.24
N PHE A 29 -7.20 -10.44 7.55
CA PHE A 29 -7.88 -10.65 6.29
C PHE A 29 -8.99 -11.67 6.54
N ILE A 30 -10.25 -11.21 6.56
CA ILE A 30 -11.38 -11.98 7.07
C ILE A 30 -12.39 -12.19 5.94
N ASN A 31 -12.74 -13.45 5.70
CA ASN A 31 -13.83 -13.82 4.81
C ASN A 31 -14.87 -14.58 5.65
N PRO A 32 -15.93 -13.91 6.13
CA PRO A 32 -16.89 -14.49 7.04
C PRO A 32 -17.73 -15.59 6.38
N ASN A 33 -18.19 -16.53 7.18
CA ASN A 33 -19.18 -17.53 6.74
C ASN A 33 -20.49 -16.85 6.35
N GLY A 34 -21.22 -17.45 5.41
CA GLY A 34 -22.51 -16.91 4.94
C GLY A 34 -22.41 -15.84 3.87
N VAL A 35 -21.20 -15.46 3.46
CA VAL A 35 -20.94 -14.56 2.32
C VAL A 35 -20.27 -15.37 1.20
N PRO A 36 -20.57 -15.11 -0.08
CA PRO A 36 -19.90 -15.78 -1.19
C PRO A 36 -18.38 -15.69 -1.09
N LYS A 37 -17.67 -16.79 -1.40
CA LYS A 37 -16.21 -16.83 -1.37
C LYS A 37 -15.63 -15.81 -2.36
N PRO A 38 -14.77 -14.89 -1.90
CA PRO A 38 -14.20 -13.87 -2.79
C PRO A 38 -13.15 -14.48 -3.73
N THR A 39 -12.98 -13.86 -4.90
CA THR A 39 -11.92 -14.20 -5.86
C THR A 39 -11.02 -13.00 -6.07
N GLY A 40 -9.81 -13.05 -5.52
CA GLY A 40 -8.79 -12.02 -5.69
C GLY A 40 -9.04 -10.72 -4.89
N TYR A 41 -9.85 -10.79 -3.83
CA TYR A 41 -10.03 -9.73 -2.83
C TYR A 41 -10.37 -10.36 -1.47
N THR A 42 -10.32 -9.57 -0.41
CA THR A 42 -10.77 -9.95 0.93
C THR A 42 -12.06 -9.21 1.26
N GLN A 43 -13.05 -9.90 1.88
CA GLN A 43 -14.33 -9.29 2.27
C GLN A 43 -14.13 -8.17 3.30
N VAL A 44 -13.32 -8.43 4.34
CA VAL A 44 -13.04 -7.49 5.43
C VAL A 44 -11.54 -7.48 5.71
N VAL A 45 -10.94 -6.31 5.70
CA VAL A 45 -9.57 -6.10 6.17
C VAL A 45 -9.62 -5.18 7.38
N THR A 46 -9.03 -5.61 8.49
CA THR A 46 -8.81 -4.77 9.66
C THR A 46 -7.32 -4.44 9.79
N SER A 47 -7.02 -3.32 10.41
CA SER A 47 -5.67 -2.95 10.78
C SER A 47 -5.67 -2.43 12.22
N GLY A 48 -4.55 -2.56 12.91
CA GLY A 48 -4.31 -1.85 14.16
C GLY A 48 -3.97 -0.38 13.93
N PRO A 49 -3.48 0.33 14.98
CA PRO A 49 -3.02 1.72 14.87
C PRO A 49 -1.97 1.90 13.79
N GLY A 50 -1.91 3.10 13.23
CA GLY A 50 -0.94 3.45 12.21
C GLY A 50 -1.29 4.71 11.46
N GLN A 51 -0.35 5.22 10.67
CA GLN A 51 -0.59 6.35 9.78
C GLN A 51 -1.48 5.92 8.62
N MET A 52 -2.63 6.54 8.50
CA MET A 52 -3.55 6.34 7.37
C MET A 52 -3.13 7.21 6.19
N ILE A 53 -3.07 6.61 5.02
CA ILE A 53 -2.63 7.23 3.78
C ILE A 53 -3.74 7.08 2.74
N PHE A 54 -4.12 8.18 2.12
CA PHE A 54 -5.11 8.23 1.05
C PHE A 54 -4.40 8.62 -0.25
N LEU A 55 -4.46 7.77 -1.25
CA LEU A 55 -4.02 8.10 -2.60
C LEU A 55 -5.23 8.47 -3.44
N SER A 56 -5.16 9.62 -4.09
CA SER A 56 -6.10 9.99 -5.16
C SER A 56 -6.03 9.00 -6.32
N GLY A 57 -7.04 9.01 -7.17
CA GLY A 57 -7.05 8.19 -8.38
C GLY A 57 -5.76 8.34 -9.19
N GLN A 58 -5.15 7.20 -9.49
CA GLN A 58 -3.97 7.09 -10.33
C GLN A 58 -4.35 6.46 -11.65
N GLY A 59 -3.96 7.09 -12.74
CA GLY A 59 -4.14 6.59 -14.10
C GLY A 59 -2.84 6.11 -14.74
N GLY A 60 -2.96 5.64 -15.97
CA GLY A 60 -1.88 4.99 -16.71
C GLY A 60 -0.96 5.92 -17.50
N ALA A 61 -0.95 7.23 -17.24
CA ALA A 61 0.00 8.14 -17.88
C ALA A 61 1.44 7.78 -17.48
N ALA A 62 2.35 7.86 -18.44
CA ALA A 62 3.78 7.79 -18.22
C ALA A 62 4.28 9.05 -17.48
N PRO A 63 5.52 9.05 -16.91
CA PRO A 63 6.06 10.23 -16.19
C PRO A 63 6.15 11.52 -17.00
N ASP A 64 6.24 11.41 -18.31
CA ASP A 64 6.25 12.57 -19.24
C ASP A 64 4.83 13.08 -19.58
N GLY A 65 3.78 12.45 -19.01
CA GLY A 65 2.38 12.77 -19.28
C GLY A 65 1.78 12.04 -20.47
N THR A 66 2.53 11.26 -21.22
CA THR A 66 2.02 10.49 -22.36
C THR A 66 1.05 9.42 -21.89
N MET A 67 -0.13 9.34 -22.52
CA MET A 67 -1.14 8.31 -22.25
C MET A 67 -1.03 7.18 -23.27
N PRO A 68 -0.64 5.96 -22.85
CA PRO A 68 -0.64 4.81 -23.76
C PRO A 68 -2.05 4.45 -24.25
N GLU A 69 -2.15 3.97 -25.48
CA GLU A 69 -3.45 3.56 -26.02
C GLU A 69 -3.93 2.21 -25.48
N ASP A 70 -3.02 1.27 -25.22
CA ASP A 70 -3.37 -0.07 -24.79
C ASP A 70 -3.59 -0.18 -23.27
N PHE A 71 -4.59 -0.99 -22.90
CA PHE A 71 -4.97 -1.19 -21.49
C PHE A 71 -3.84 -1.78 -20.64
N ALA A 72 -3.09 -2.74 -21.19
CA ALA A 72 -2.07 -3.44 -20.40
C ALA A 72 -0.92 -2.51 -19.98
N THR A 73 -0.50 -1.59 -20.85
CA THR A 73 0.51 -0.59 -20.54
C THR A 73 -0.05 0.45 -19.56
N GLN A 74 -1.29 0.94 -19.78
CA GLN A 74 -1.93 1.83 -18.81
C GLN A 74 -2.03 1.18 -17.42
N ALA A 75 -2.43 -0.08 -17.33
CA ALA A 75 -2.55 -0.77 -16.05
C ALA A 75 -1.19 -0.92 -15.34
N ARG A 76 -0.12 -1.28 -16.05
CA ARG A 76 1.23 -1.32 -15.46
C ARG A 76 1.66 0.06 -14.94
N ASN A 77 1.54 1.10 -15.78
CA ASN A 77 1.88 2.46 -15.38
C ASN A 77 1.07 2.92 -14.16
N THR A 78 -0.22 2.58 -14.09
CA THR A 78 -1.08 2.89 -12.93
C THR A 78 -0.50 2.30 -11.65
N PHE A 79 -0.13 1.02 -11.63
CA PHE A 79 0.47 0.41 -10.44
C PHE A 79 1.86 0.97 -10.12
N GLU A 80 2.67 1.29 -11.11
CA GLU A 80 3.95 1.97 -10.89
C GLU A 80 3.76 3.36 -10.28
N ASN A 81 2.77 4.13 -10.75
CA ASN A 81 2.43 5.44 -10.20
C ASN A 81 1.95 5.30 -8.74
N ILE A 82 1.11 4.31 -8.43
CA ILE A 82 0.72 3.97 -7.05
C ILE A 82 1.96 3.67 -6.20
N GLY A 83 2.88 2.86 -6.70
CA GLY A 83 4.13 2.54 -5.98
C GLY A 83 4.96 3.78 -5.66
N ARG A 84 5.09 4.71 -6.60
CA ARG A 84 5.78 6.00 -6.40
C ARG A 84 5.06 6.85 -5.33
N CYS A 85 3.73 6.93 -5.39
CA CYS A 85 2.93 7.67 -4.40
C CYS A 85 3.02 7.06 -3.00
N LEU A 86 2.98 5.73 -2.88
CA LEU A 86 3.16 5.04 -1.60
C LEU A 86 4.55 5.31 -1.01
N ALA A 87 5.59 5.26 -1.84
CA ALA A 87 6.99 5.43 -1.40
C ALA A 87 7.25 6.79 -0.73
N VAL A 88 6.66 7.90 -1.21
CA VAL A 88 6.82 9.23 -0.59
C VAL A 88 6.16 9.32 0.79
N ALA A 89 5.24 8.42 1.10
CA ALA A 89 4.59 8.28 2.40
C ALA A 89 5.21 7.15 3.26
N ASN A 90 6.38 6.62 2.87
CA ASN A 90 7.03 5.47 3.48
C ASN A 90 6.14 4.20 3.54
N ALA A 91 5.19 4.10 2.62
CA ALA A 91 4.29 2.96 2.48
C ALA A 91 4.71 2.05 1.30
N ARG A 92 4.16 0.85 1.30
CA ARG A 92 4.36 -0.16 0.26
C ARG A 92 3.03 -0.81 -0.11
N PHE A 93 3.00 -1.61 -1.16
CA PHE A 93 1.79 -2.34 -1.59
C PHE A 93 1.20 -3.22 -0.48
N GLU A 94 2.05 -3.78 0.38
CA GLU A 94 1.61 -4.59 1.53
C GLU A 94 0.84 -3.76 2.58
N ASP A 95 0.97 -2.43 2.57
CA ASP A 95 0.28 -1.55 3.52
C ASP A 95 -1.14 -1.20 3.06
N ILE A 96 -1.50 -1.50 1.81
CA ILE A 96 -2.84 -1.27 1.27
C ILE A 96 -3.87 -2.11 2.03
N VAL A 97 -4.93 -1.46 2.50
CA VAL A 97 -6.09 -2.10 3.14
C VAL A 97 -7.34 -2.06 2.27
N LYS A 98 -7.45 -1.04 1.41
CA LYS A 98 -8.56 -0.85 0.46
C LYS A 98 -8.02 -0.39 -0.89
N ILE A 99 -8.58 -0.93 -1.96
CA ILE A 99 -8.28 -0.52 -3.32
C ILE A 99 -9.57 -0.52 -4.16
N ASN A 100 -9.83 0.55 -4.87
CA ASN A 100 -10.95 0.65 -5.80
C ASN A 100 -10.43 0.79 -7.22
N TYR A 101 -11.05 0.06 -8.13
CA TYR A 101 -10.73 0.05 -9.54
C TYR A 101 -11.92 0.62 -10.33
N TYR A 102 -11.64 1.57 -11.18
CA TYR A 102 -12.57 2.15 -12.13
C TYR A 102 -12.08 1.81 -13.53
N VAL A 103 -12.87 1.08 -14.30
CA VAL A 103 -12.54 0.66 -15.68
C VAL A 103 -13.57 1.14 -16.67
N THR A 104 -13.14 1.43 -17.88
CA THR A 104 -14.07 1.83 -18.94
C THR A 104 -14.81 0.64 -19.58
N ASP A 105 -14.26 -0.57 -19.44
CA ASP A 105 -14.86 -1.80 -19.99
C ASP A 105 -14.54 -2.99 -19.08
N MET A 106 -15.56 -3.78 -18.72
CA MET A 106 -15.40 -5.01 -17.92
C MET A 106 -14.62 -6.10 -18.67
N ALA A 107 -14.49 -6.02 -19.99
CA ALA A 107 -13.63 -6.92 -20.77
C ALA A 107 -12.16 -6.87 -20.30
N TYR A 108 -11.72 -5.76 -19.70
CA TYR A 108 -10.37 -5.62 -19.13
C TYR A 108 -10.14 -6.39 -17.83
N THR A 109 -11.19 -6.95 -17.21
CA THR A 109 -11.09 -7.55 -15.86
C THR A 109 -10.07 -8.68 -15.78
N ALA A 110 -9.99 -9.55 -16.79
CA ALA A 110 -9.04 -10.67 -16.78
C ALA A 110 -7.58 -10.16 -16.84
N GLU A 111 -7.32 -9.20 -17.71
CA GLU A 111 -6.00 -8.59 -17.87
C GLU A 111 -5.60 -7.78 -16.64
N LEU A 112 -6.53 -7.00 -16.07
CA LEU A 112 -6.31 -6.29 -14.80
C LEU A 112 -5.91 -7.25 -13.68
N ARG A 113 -6.59 -8.39 -13.55
CA ARG A 113 -6.25 -9.41 -12.53
C ARG A 113 -4.84 -9.96 -12.71
N ARG A 114 -4.45 -10.23 -13.97
CA ARG A 114 -3.10 -10.72 -14.29
C ARG A 114 -2.01 -9.70 -13.95
N ILE A 115 -2.24 -8.42 -14.25
CA ILE A 115 -1.26 -7.35 -13.97
C ILE A 115 -1.18 -7.06 -12.48
N ARG A 116 -2.30 -6.84 -11.78
CA ARG A 116 -2.29 -6.53 -10.34
C ARG A 116 -1.67 -7.63 -9.49
N ALA A 117 -1.71 -8.88 -9.96
CA ALA A 117 -1.09 -10.02 -9.27
C ALA A 117 0.44 -9.88 -9.13
N GLN A 118 1.08 -9.01 -9.92
CA GLN A 118 2.50 -8.72 -9.84
C GLN A 118 2.85 -7.74 -8.72
N TYR A 119 1.86 -7.00 -8.21
CA TYR A 119 2.04 -5.93 -7.21
C TYR A 119 1.41 -6.28 -5.86
N LEU A 120 0.29 -7.00 -5.87
CA LEU A 120 -0.48 -7.30 -4.66
C LEU A 120 -0.27 -8.74 -4.19
N ASN A 121 -0.21 -8.93 -2.87
CA ASN A 121 -0.14 -10.26 -2.28
C ASN A 121 -1.44 -11.04 -2.55
N GLN A 122 -1.34 -12.11 -3.34
CA GLN A 122 -2.49 -12.93 -3.75
C GLN A 122 -3.07 -13.77 -2.59
N ALA A 123 -2.26 -14.09 -1.58
CA ALA A 123 -2.70 -14.85 -0.41
C ALA A 123 -3.44 -13.97 0.62
N ALA A 124 -3.18 -12.66 0.59
CA ALA A 124 -3.76 -11.68 1.51
C ALA A 124 -4.07 -10.37 0.76
N PRO A 125 -4.99 -10.40 -0.24
CA PRO A 125 -5.30 -9.21 -1.03
C PRO A 125 -6.11 -8.21 -0.22
N PRO A 126 -6.00 -6.90 -0.52
CA PRO A 126 -6.81 -5.88 0.12
C PRO A 126 -8.30 -6.05 -0.15
N ALA A 127 -9.14 -5.41 0.67
CA ALA A 127 -10.55 -5.23 0.33
C ALA A 127 -10.65 -4.40 -0.95
N SER A 128 -11.48 -4.83 -1.92
CA SER A 128 -11.55 -4.14 -3.19
C SER A 128 -12.95 -4.02 -3.77
N THR A 129 -13.11 -3.03 -4.63
CA THR A 129 -14.31 -2.83 -5.45
C THR A 129 -13.87 -2.57 -6.89
N LEU A 130 -14.58 -3.12 -7.86
CA LEU A 130 -14.39 -2.85 -9.29
C LEU A 130 -15.68 -2.28 -9.86
N VAL A 131 -15.57 -1.14 -10.53
CA VAL A 131 -16.70 -0.42 -11.13
C VAL A 131 -16.38 -0.14 -12.61
N GLN A 132 -17.35 -0.38 -13.48
CA GLN A 132 -17.30 0.14 -14.84
C GLN A 132 -17.89 1.53 -14.87
N THR A 133 -17.16 2.50 -15.42
CA THR A 133 -17.60 3.89 -15.54
C THR A 133 -16.88 4.60 -16.69
N ALA A 134 -17.40 5.75 -17.11
CA ALA A 134 -16.66 6.63 -18.00
C ALA A 134 -15.48 7.27 -17.25
N LEU A 135 -14.32 7.33 -17.90
CA LEU A 135 -13.12 8.01 -17.41
C LEU A 135 -12.69 9.07 -18.42
N GLY A 136 -12.06 10.14 -17.93
CA GLY A 136 -11.58 11.24 -18.77
C GLY A 136 -10.23 10.96 -19.44
N GLN A 137 -9.85 11.83 -20.38
CA GLN A 137 -8.48 11.96 -20.90
C GLN A 137 -7.83 10.68 -21.48
N GLY A 138 -8.62 9.80 -22.09
CA GLY A 138 -8.11 8.54 -22.66
C GLY A 138 -7.77 7.45 -21.65
N LEU A 139 -8.08 7.66 -20.37
CA LEU A 139 -7.94 6.64 -19.32
C LEU A 139 -8.85 5.43 -19.59
N ARG A 140 -8.30 4.25 -19.43
CA ARG A 140 -9.03 2.97 -19.44
C ARG A 140 -9.13 2.34 -18.06
N LEU A 141 -8.24 2.78 -17.14
CA LEU A 141 -8.18 2.37 -15.75
C LEU A 141 -7.81 3.57 -14.88
N GLU A 142 -8.52 3.71 -13.77
CA GLU A 142 -8.15 4.57 -12.64
C GLU A 142 -8.24 3.76 -11.35
N VAL A 143 -7.31 4.00 -10.43
CA VAL A 143 -7.23 3.24 -9.18
C VAL A 143 -6.96 4.18 -8.02
N GLU A 144 -7.80 4.11 -6.98
CA GLU A 144 -7.58 4.80 -5.71
C GLU A 144 -7.27 3.80 -4.59
N VAL A 145 -6.51 4.26 -3.59
CA VAL A 145 -5.94 3.39 -2.56
C VAL A 145 -6.06 4.03 -1.18
N ILE A 146 -6.36 3.19 -0.18
CA ILE A 146 -6.16 3.52 1.23
C ILE A 146 -5.14 2.52 1.78
N ALA A 147 -4.08 3.04 2.40
CA ALA A 147 -3.04 2.25 3.06
C ALA A 147 -2.91 2.65 4.53
N ILE A 148 -2.39 1.74 5.36
CA ILE A 148 -2.08 2.00 6.78
C ILE A 148 -0.65 1.50 7.04
N VAL A 149 0.25 2.45 7.34
CA VAL A 149 1.60 2.15 7.79
C VAL A 149 1.56 1.98 9.30
N PRO A 150 1.87 0.80 9.84
CA PRO A 150 1.90 0.58 11.28
C PRO A 150 2.93 1.47 11.98
N GLU A 151 2.61 1.89 13.21
CA GLU A 151 3.55 2.57 14.14
C GLU A 151 4.65 1.62 14.60
#